data_912845d009e9962daa21da21f74f7f41
#
_entry.id   912845d009e9962daa21da21f74f7f41
#
_cell.length_a   1.000
_cell.length_b   1.000
_cell.length_c   1.000
_cell.angle_alpha   90.00
_cell.angle_beta   90.00
_cell.angle_gamma   90.00
#
_symmetry.space_group_name_H-M   'P 1'
#
loop_
_entity.id
_entity.type
_entity.pdbx_description
1 polymer ?
#
loop_
_entity_poly.entity_id
_entity_poly.type
_entity_poly.pdbx_seq_one_letter_code
_entity_poly.pdbx_strand_id
1 'polypeptide(L)'
;MDYRIVVPSGIVFDFNNMLGAGRLQPQVVEQALVQQGAAADKAVCELRRTGFAKKHLSKDGTPEHVYFPRMPYIAEGNPNTEQSIIKLMRYSKHLRSKDVVIFLGVGGSYLGNKVLFDAFGGYHWNTSATLRQGQPFIYFSGNNLDPVDCNSLLFKMRRLAMNSAEQGKKLKIMLVTISKSGTTLETISAFTYFYDNLSKNADIDLDCTVVTELQAPIESAPLLQLAEKFGWERFDIKEGIGGRFSIMTDPGLVTMAALGGDIEEFLRGARDMDIYCQQAELAENPALLNALLKFMAYERGRDIEVFMPYSMRLKSLSEWYVQLLAESLGKRCNREGETVYYGRTPIVAVGTTDMHAQTQQHQDGRLNKVVQFLEVANPEEEAILHNPFADVPFFDKYEGMDMAKALKAALNANEAALTGDNRYNARFTLPKLNEYYLG
;
A
#
# COMPACT_ATOMS: atom_id res chain seq x y z
N MET A 1 21.59 24.62 8.78
CA MET A 1 20.15 24.54 9.10
C MET A 1 19.75 23.09 8.92
N ASP A 2 18.96 22.53 9.80
CA ASP A 2 18.49 21.15 9.72
C ASP A 2 17.09 21.13 9.09
N TYR A 3 16.94 20.43 7.98
CA TYR A 3 15.72 20.39 7.20
C TYR A 3 15.00 19.06 7.48
N ARG A 4 14.49 18.94 8.70
CA ARG A 4 13.69 17.79 9.15
C ARG A 4 12.37 18.25 9.75
N ILE A 5 11.32 17.53 9.45
CA ILE A 5 10.03 17.65 10.13
C ILE A 5 9.84 16.43 11.01
N VAL A 6 9.59 16.66 12.29
CA VAL A 6 9.25 15.62 13.26
C VAL A 6 7.78 15.75 13.60
N VAL A 7 6.98 14.80 13.15
CA VAL A 7 5.54 14.76 13.45
C VAL A 7 5.34 14.31 14.91
N PRO A 8 4.31 14.77 15.61
CA PRO A 8 4.05 14.38 17.01
C PRO A 8 3.99 12.86 17.27
N SER A 9 3.64 12.06 16.27
CA SER A 9 3.70 10.58 16.33
C SER A 9 5.13 10.02 16.38
N GLY A 10 6.15 10.84 16.12
CA GLY A 10 7.55 10.43 16.00
C GLY A 10 8.00 10.07 14.59
N ILE A 11 7.11 10.13 13.57
CA ILE A 11 7.52 10.01 12.17
C ILE A 11 8.39 11.20 11.82
N VAL A 12 9.49 10.94 11.09
CA VAL A 12 10.44 11.99 10.66
C VAL A 12 10.44 12.05 9.13
N PHE A 13 10.33 13.25 8.57
CA PHE A 13 10.62 13.53 7.17
C PHE A 13 11.92 14.33 7.08
N ASP A 14 12.99 13.69 6.61
CA ASP A 14 14.29 14.28 6.36
C ASP A 14 14.46 14.57 4.88
N PHE A 15 14.60 15.85 4.53
CA PHE A 15 14.77 16.33 3.16
C PHE A 15 16.07 17.15 2.98
N ASN A 16 17.00 17.07 3.91
CA ASN A 16 18.31 17.73 3.81
C ASN A 16 18.98 17.46 2.45
N ASN A 17 18.86 16.24 1.96
CA ASN A 17 19.50 15.81 0.71
C ASN A 17 18.77 16.24 -0.56
N MET A 18 17.62 16.90 -0.46
CA MET A 18 16.99 17.62 -1.58
C MET A 18 17.59 19.01 -1.80
N LEU A 19 18.30 19.55 -0.78
CA LEU A 19 18.75 20.93 -0.76
C LEU A 19 20.28 21.03 -0.87
N GLY A 20 20.78 22.18 -1.36
CA GLY A 20 22.21 22.51 -1.37
C GLY A 20 22.79 22.77 -2.76
N ALA A 21 24.12 22.85 -2.83
CA ALA A 21 24.83 23.06 -4.09
C ALA A 21 24.53 21.95 -5.10
N GLY A 22 24.20 22.32 -6.33
CA GLY A 22 23.79 21.36 -7.39
C GLY A 22 22.37 20.81 -7.25
N ARG A 23 21.67 21.13 -6.15
CA ARG A 23 20.30 20.70 -5.84
C ARG A 23 19.37 21.91 -5.69
N LEU A 24 18.23 21.76 -5.00
CA LEU A 24 17.32 22.86 -4.74
C LEU A 24 17.96 23.86 -3.76
N GLN A 25 17.87 25.15 -4.07
CA GLN A 25 18.35 26.18 -3.15
C GLN A 25 17.28 26.50 -2.11
N PRO A 26 17.61 26.58 -0.80
CA PRO A 26 16.63 26.82 0.25
C PRO A 26 15.73 28.03 -0.01
N GLN A 27 16.30 29.15 -0.43
CA GLN A 27 15.54 30.40 -0.71
C GLN A 27 14.52 30.20 -1.85
N VAL A 28 14.85 29.37 -2.85
CA VAL A 28 13.92 29.06 -3.94
C VAL A 28 12.79 28.17 -3.46
N VAL A 29 13.07 27.24 -2.53
CA VAL A 29 12.04 26.41 -1.90
C VAL A 29 11.11 27.26 -1.03
N GLU A 30 11.64 28.19 -0.24
CA GLU A 30 10.85 29.13 0.57
C GLU A 30 9.91 29.99 -0.31
N GLN A 31 10.41 30.51 -1.42
CA GLN A 31 9.58 31.24 -2.37
C GLN A 31 8.49 30.38 -3.01
N ALA A 32 8.84 29.18 -3.44
CA ALA A 32 7.89 28.22 -4.01
C ALA A 32 6.81 27.81 -2.98
N LEU A 33 7.19 27.67 -1.70
CA LEU A 33 6.26 27.36 -0.63
C LEU A 33 5.20 28.44 -0.47
N VAL A 34 5.61 29.72 -0.47
CA VAL A 34 4.68 30.86 -0.36
C VAL A 34 3.72 30.96 -1.57
N GLN A 35 4.17 30.61 -2.77
CA GLN A 35 3.37 30.73 -3.99
C GLN A 35 2.62 29.45 -4.33
N GLN A 36 3.37 28.39 -4.63
CA GLN A 36 2.84 27.12 -5.13
C GLN A 36 2.31 26.25 -3.98
N GLY A 37 3.00 26.24 -2.84
CA GLY A 37 2.58 25.53 -1.63
C GLY A 37 1.24 26.06 -1.11
N ALA A 38 1.09 27.37 -0.97
CA ALA A 38 -0.17 27.99 -0.54
C ALA A 38 -1.33 27.75 -1.52
N ALA A 39 -1.05 27.72 -2.83
CA ALA A 39 -2.07 27.40 -3.82
C ALA A 39 -2.51 25.91 -3.76
N ALA A 40 -1.57 25.01 -3.51
CA ALA A 40 -1.84 23.60 -3.33
C ALA A 40 -2.63 23.34 -2.04
N ASP A 41 -2.23 23.94 -0.92
CA ASP A 41 -2.93 23.87 0.36
C ASP A 41 -4.38 24.35 0.24
N LYS A 42 -4.60 25.51 -0.37
CA LYS A 42 -5.95 26.02 -0.64
C LYS A 42 -6.80 25.02 -1.43
N ALA A 43 -6.22 24.37 -2.44
CA ALA A 43 -6.94 23.36 -3.24
C ALA A 43 -7.28 22.11 -2.43
N VAL A 44 -6.39 21.67 -1.54
CA VAL A 44 -6.63 20.54 -0.62
C VAL A 44 -7.69 20.91 0.42
N CYS A 45 -7.63 22.10 1.01
CA CYS A 45 -8.64 22.59 1.94
C CYS A 45 -10.04 22.67 1.28
N GLU A 46 -10.12 23.14 0.03
CA GLU A 46 -11.37 23.16 -0.72
C GLU A 46 -11.91 21.75 -0.99
N LEU A 47 -11.05 20.82 -1.42
CA LEU A 47 -11.41 19.42 -1.61
C LEU A 47 -11.97 18.79 -0.31
N ARG A 48 -11.31 19.00 0.83
CA ARG A 48 -11.76 18.50 2.13
C ARG A 48 -13.16 19.05 2.51
N ARG A 49 -13.34 20.34 2.31
CA ARG A 49 -14.59 21.03 2.64
C ARG A 49 -15.75 20.62 1.75
N THR A 50 -15.52 20.48 0.44
CA THR A 50 -16.58 20.27 -0.56
C THR A 50 -16.78 18.82 -0.97
N GLY A 51 -15.73 18.00 -0.89
CA GLY A 51 -15.68 16.67 -1.48
C GLY A 51 -15.46 16.68 -3.01
N PHE A 52 -15.14 17.84 -3.61
CA PHE A 52 -14.95 17.96 -5.05
C PHE A 52 -13.58 18.55 -5.38
N ALA A 53 -12.89 17.95 -6.35
CA ALA A 53 -11.69 18.52 -6.93
C ALA A 53 -12.06 19.35 -8.15
N LYS A 54 -11.40 20.52 -8.33
CA LYS A 54 -11.65 21.42 -9.46
C LYS A 54 -11.47 20.69 -10.79
N LYS A 55 -12.51 20.72 -11.65
CA LYS A 55 -12.56 20.07 -12.97
C LYS A 55 -12.40 18.54 -12.94
N HIS A 56 -12.65 17.89 -11.79
CA HIS A 56 -12.80 16.44 -11.73
C HIS A 56 -14.25 16.08 -12.05
N LEU A 57 -14.46 15.52 -13.22
CA LEU A 57 -15.77 15.25 -13.78
C LEU A 57 -15.90 13.76 -14.11
N SER A 58 -17.08 13.22 -13.91
CA SER A 58 -17.49 11.91 -14.40
C SER A 58 -17.60 11.90 -15.93
N LYS A 59 -17.89 10.73 -16.49
CA LYS A 59 -18.00 10.57 -17.96
C LYS A 59 -19.12 11.39 -18.59
N ASP A 60 -20.17 11.70 -17.84
CA ASP A 60 -21.30 12.52 -18.27
C ASP A 60 -21.09 14.03 -18.05
N GLY A 61 -19.91 14.42 -17.51
CA GLY A 61 -19.53 15.81 -17.30
C GLY A 61 -20.02 16.42 -15.98
N THR A 62 -20.63 15.63 -15.09
CA THR A 62 -21.02 16.07 -13.74
C THR A 62 -19.82 16.03 -12.77
N PRO A 63 -19.75 16.92 -11.74
CA PRO A 63 -18.71 16.82 -10.72
C PRO A 63 -18.77 15.47 -10.00
N GLU A 64 -17.63 14.79 -9.91
CA GLU A 64 -17.50 13.51 -9.22
C GLU A 64 -16.93 13.74 -7.81
N HIS A 65 -17.52 13.06 -6.82
CA HIS A 65 -17.03 13.12 -5.44
C HIS A 65 -15.64 12.50 -5.29
N VAL A 66 -14.83 13.07 -4.41
CA VAL A 66 -13.49 12.60 -4.04
C VAL A 66 -13.41 12.52 -2.53
N TYR A 67 -13.58 11.33 -1.99
CA TYR A 67 -13.72 11.11 -0.54
C TYR A 67 -12.50 10.46 0.12
N PHE A 68 -11.40 10.25 -0.60
CA PHE A 68 -10.21 9.65 0.03
C PHE A 68 -9.68 10.42 1.26
N PRO A 69 -9.80 11.77 1.39
CA PRO A 69 -9.37 12.45 2.60
C PRO A 69 -10.25 12.15 3.83
N ARG A 70 -11.44 11.58 3.62
CA ARG A 70 -12.39 11.23 4.68
C ARG A 70 -12.29 9.78 5.15
N MET A 71 -11.53 8.94 4.47
CA MET A 71 -11.40 7.52 4.83
C MET A 71 -10.91 7.25 6.25
N PRO A 72 -9.97 8.05 6.83
CA PRO A 72 -9.50 7.80 8.18
C PRO A 72 -10.52 8.09 9.29
N TYR A 73 -11.62 8.78 8.96
CA TYR A 73 -12.60 9.25 9.94
C TYR A 73 -13.83 8.37 9.97
N ILE A 74 -14.06 7.72 11.10
CA ILE A 74 -15.25 6.89 11.33
C ILE A 74 -16.38 7.82 11.76
N ALA A 75 -17.30 8.13 10.85
CA ALA A 75 -18.45 8.98 11.11
C ALA A 75 -19.56 8.75 10.07
N GLU A 76 -20.79 9.14 10.40
CA GLU A 76 -21.91 9.13 9.44
C GLU A 76 -21.61 10.03 8.23
N GLY A 77 -21.91 9.56 7.04
CA GLY A 77 -21.63 10.27 5.78
C GLY A 77 -20.18 10.15 5.27
N ASN A 78 -19.29 9.49 6.01
CA ASN A 78 -17.95 9.15 5.55
C ASN A 78 -17.92 7.76 4.91
N PRO A 79 -16.87 7.43 4.15
CA PRO A 79 -16.68 6.08 3.61
C PRO A 79 -16.69 4.99 4.69
N ASN A 80 -16.09 5.27 5.86
CA ASN A 80 -16.13 4.41 7.03
C ASN A 80 -17.14 4.96 8.05
N THR A 81 -18.14 4.16 8.39
CA THR A 81 -19.10 4.47 9.46
C THR A 81 -18.88 3.52 10.64
N GLU A 82 -19.38 3.87 11.80
CA GLU A 82 -19.34 2.99 12.97
C GLU A 82 -19.96 1.62 12.66
N GLN A 83 -21.10 1.61 11.95
CA GLN A 83 -21.78 0.38 11.55
C GLN A 83 -20.93 -0.49 10.60
N SER A 84 -20.25 0.13 9.60
CA SER A 84 -19.40 -0.62 8.66
C SER A 84 -18.21 -1.24 9.37
N ILE A 85 -17.56 -0.51 10.27
CA ILE A 85 -16.41 -1.02 11.05
C ILE A 85 -16.84 -2.13 12.02
N ILE A 86 -17.93 -1.94 12.78
CA ILE A 86 -18.47 -3.00 13.65
C ILE A 86 -18.84 -4.25 12.86
N LYS A 87 -19.48 -4.09 11.70
CA LYS A 87 -19.81 -5.21 10.81
C LYS A 87 -18.55 -5.98 10.42
N LEU A 88 -17.51 -5.29 9.98
CA LEU A 88 -16.26 -5.89 9.56
C LEU A 88 -15.52 -6.57 10.72
N MET A 89 -15.47 -5.95 11.90
CA MET A 89 -14.88 -6.54 13.10
C MET A 89 -15.60 -7.81 13.55
N ARG A 90 -16.93 -7.85 13.46
CA ARG A 90 -17.71 -9.06 13.71
C ARG A 90 -17.41 -10.13 12.69
N TYR A 91 -17.31 -9.76 11.42
CA TYR A 91 -17.03 -10.68 10.34
C TYR A 91 -15.60 -11.22 10.36
N SER A 92 -14.66 -10.51 10.98
CA SER A 92 -13.28 -10.97 11.21
C SER A 92 -13.23 -12.38 11.82
N LYS A 93 -14.09 -12.67 12.80
CA LYS A 93 -14.17 -14.01 13.42
C LYS A 93 -14.54 -15.09 12.40
N HIS A 94 -15.43 -14.77 11.47
CA HIS A 94 -15.84 -15.69 10.43
C HIS A 94 -14.72 -15.94 9.41
N LEU A 95 -14.03 -14.90 8.96
CA LEU A 95 -12.86 -15.02 8.07
C LEU A 95 -11.77 -15.88 8.74
N ARG A 96 -11.47 -15.60 10.00
CA ARG A 96 -10.42 -16.29 10.77
C ARG A 96 -10.79 -17.71 11.19
N SER A 97 -12.06 -18.11 11.08
CA SER A 97 -12.50 -19.49 11.30
C SER A 97 -12.28 -20.40 10.10
N LYS A 98 -11.85 -19.86 8.96
CA LYS A 98 -11.54 -20.63 7.77
C LYS A 98 -10.11 -21.17 7.84
N ASP A 99 -9.84 -22.24 7.10
CA ASP A 99 -8.48 -22.77 6.94
C ASP A 99 -7.70 -21.96 5.90
N VAL A 100 -8.42 -21.46 4.88
CA VAL A 100 -7.84 -20.68 3.76
C VAL A 100 -8.75 -19.51 3.42
N VAL A 101 -8.17 -18.33 3.17
CA VAL A 101 -8.82 -17.18 2.56
C VAL A 101 -8.09 -16.85 1.26
N ILE A 102 -8.83 -16.78 0.15
CA ILE A 102 -8.29 -16.40 -1.16
C ILE A 102 -8.92 -15.07 -1.56
N PHE A 103 -8.10 -14.04 -1.69
CA PHE A 103 -8.51 -12.74 -2.19
C PHE A 103 -8.37 -12.69 -3.70
N LEU A 104 -9.46 -12.32 -4.38
CA LEU A 104 -9.52 -12.19 -5.83
C LEU A 104 -9.75 -10.71 -6.19
N GLY A 105 -8.78 -10.10 -6.88
CA GLY A 105 -8.84 -8.69 -7.26
C GLY A 105 -7.63 -8.27 -8.07
N VAL A 106 -7.72 -7.13 -8.77
CA VAL A 106 -6.64 -6.56 -9.59
C VAL A 106 -6.46 -5.08 -9.30
N GLY A 107 -5.27 -4.54 -9.54
CA GLY A 107 -4.95 -3.13 -9.32
C GLY A 107 -5.20 -2.70 -7.88
N GLY A 108 -6.03 -1.68 -7.66
CA GLY A 108 -6.36 -1.19 -6.32
C GLY A 108 -7.07 -2.20 -5.43
N SER A 109 -7.77 -3.17 -6.00
CA SER A 109 -8.40 -4.27 -5.27
C SER A 109 -7.42 -5.37 -4.85
N TYR A 110 -6.15 -5.29 -5.28
CA TYR A 110 -5.08 -6.22 -4.95
C TYR A 110 -3.92 -5.55 -4.19
N LEU A 111 -3.37 -4.45 -4.74
CA LEU A 111 -2.11 -3.87 -4.26
C LEU A 111 -2.21 -3.40 -2.80
N GLY A 112 -3.28 -2.70 -2.42
CA GLY A 112 -3.49 -2.29 -1.03
C GLY A 112 -3.60 -3.49 -0.07
N ASN A 113 -4.31 -4.54 -0.48
CA ASN A 113 -4.44 -5.78 0.29
C ASN A 113 -3.09 -6.48 0.47
N LYS A 114 -2.26 -6.48 -0.59
CA LYS A 114 -0.92 -7.04 -0.55
C LYS A 114 -0.01 -6.27 0.41
N VAL A 115 -0.12 -4.93 0.46
CA VAL A 115 0.59 -4.11 1.46
C VAL A 115 0.26 -4.56 2.88
N LEU A 116 -1.02 -4.67 3.21
CA LEU A 116 -1.45 -5.07 4.55
C LEU A 116 -0.98 -6.48 4.90
N PHE A 117 -1.07 -7.41 3.95
CA PHE A 117 -0.60 -8.77 4.14
C PHE A 117 0.91 -8.84 4.37
N ASP A 118 1.72 -8.18 3.55
CA ASP A 118 3.18 -8.22 3.70
C ASP A 118 3.65 -7.48 4.96
N ALA A 119 3.00 -6.36 5.30
CA ALA A 119 3.33 -5.59 6.48
C ALA A 119 3.04 -6.35 7.79
N PHE A 120 1.92 -7.07 7.88
CA PHE A 120 1.48 -7.70 9.12
C PHE A 120 1.61 -9.22 9.14
N GLY A 121 1.37 -9.90 8.03
CA GLY A 121 1.57 -11.35 7.90
C GLY A 121 3.04 -11.73 7.70
N GLY A 122 3.75 -10.94 6.92
CA GLY A 122 5.15 -11.21 6.59
C GLY A 122 5.34 -12.33 5.56
N TYR A 123 6.59 -12.47 5.13
CA TYR A 123 6.97 -13.31 3.98
C TYR A 123 6.70 -14.81 4.19
N HIS A 124 6.75 -15.25 5.44
CA HIS A 124 6.62 -16.68 5.79
C HIS A 124 5.26 -17.05 6.39
N TRP A 125 4.27 -16.16 6.32
CA TRP A 125 2.94 -16.40 6.86
C TRP A 125 2.38 -17.76 6.44
N ASN A 126 2.35 -18.05 5.15
CA ASN A 126 1.78 -19.29 4.62
C ASN A 126 2.65 -20.52 4.84
N THR A 127 3.86 -20.40 5.34
CA THR A 127 4.79 -21.52 5.57
C THR A 127 5.07 -21.77 7.05
N SER A 128 4.81 -20.81 7.93
CA SER A 128 5.03 -20.91 9.37
C SER A 128 3.72 -20.98 10.16
N ALA A 129 3.46 -22.12 10.79
CA ALA A 129 2.32 -22.25 11.69
C ALA A 129 2.42 -21.35 12.93
N THR A 130 3.66 -21.12 13.39
CA THR A 130 3.94 -20.23 14.52
C THR A 130 3.58 -18.77 14.20
N LEU A 131 3.96 -18.28 13.03
CA LEU A 131 3.60 -16.92 12.60
C LEU A 131 2.10 -16.75 12.43
N ARG A 132 1.40 -17.76 11.88
CA ARG A 132 -0.04 -17.70 11.70
C ARG A 132 -0.83 -17.79 13.01
N GLN A 133 -0.29 -18.39 14.05
CA GLN A 133 -0.99 -18.52 15.34
C GLN A 133 -2.44 -19.05 15.21
N GLY A 134 -2.65 -20.00 14.33
CA GLY A 134 -3.99 -20.56 14.05
C GLY A 134 -4.87 -19.74 13.10
N GLN A 135 -4.37 -18.64 12.55
CA GLN A 135 -5.04 -17.87 11.50
C GLN A 135 -5.01 -18.61 10.15
N PRO A 136 -5.89 -18.27 9.20
CA PRO A 136 -5.97 -18.93 7.90
C PRO A 136 -4.70 -18.76 7.06
N PHE A 137 -4.49 -19.67 6.12
CA PHE A 137 -3.65 -19.38 4.97
C PHE A 137 -4.28 -18.26 4.15
N ILE A 138 -3.49 -17.30 3.69
CA ILE A 138 -3.97 -16.18 2.87
C ILE A 138 -3.27 -16.20 1.53
N TYR A 139 -4.06 -16.26 0.46
CA TYR A 139 -3.58 -16.22 -0.92
C TYR A 139 -4.25 -15.09 -1.70
N PHE A 140 -3.57 -14.65 -2.76
CA PHE A 140 -4.07 -13.68 -3.71
C PHE A 140 -4.05 -14.29 -5.10
N SER A 141 -5.10 -14.04 -5.89
CA SER A 141 -5.19 -14.42 -7.30
C SER A 141 -6.17 -13.48 -8.03
N GLY A 142 -6.38 -13.68 -9.33
CA GLY A 142 -7.27 -12.81 -10.10
C GLY A 142 -6.73 -11.41 -10.35
N ASN A 143 -5.43 -11.22 -10.15
CA ASN A 143 -4.69 -10.02 -10.52
C ASN A 143 -4.05 -10.15 -11.91
N ASN A 144 -4.13 -11.32 -12.53
CA ASN A 144 -3.66 -11.64 -13.87
C ASN A 144 -4.53 -12.77 -14.46
N LEU A 145 -4.46 -12.96 -15.78
CA LEU A 145 -5.11 -14.07 -16.51
C LEU A 145 -4.16 -15.27 -16.73
N ASP A 146 -3.06 -15.35 -15.96
CA ASP A 146 -2.11 -16.45 -16.08
C ASP A 146 -2.72 -17.78 -15.57
N PRO A 147 -2.96 -18.76 -16.47
CA PRO A 147 -3.55 -20.03 -16.08
C PRO A 147 -2.60 -20.87 -15.20
N VAL A 148 -1.29 -20.66 -15.28
CA VAL A 148 -0.32 -21.42 -14.48
C VAL A 148 -0.41 -21.02 -13.02
N ASP A 149 -0.58 -19.73 -12.73
CA ASP A 149 -0.80 -19.23 -11.36
C ASP A 149 -2.08 -19.79 -10.76
N CYS A 150 -3.21 -19.66 -11.47
CA CYS A 150 -4.50 -20.18 -11.05
C CYS A 150 -4.48 -21.70 -10.81
N ASN A 151 -3.87 -22.47 -11.73
CA ASN A 151 -3.75 -23.92 -11.61
C ASN A 151 -2.88 -24.32 -10.43
N SER A 152 -1.77 -23.62 -10.19
CA SER A 152 -0.86 -23.89 -9.08
C SER A 152 -1.57 -23.72 -7.73
N LEU A 153 -2.35 -22.63 -7.59
CA LEU A 153 -3.13 -22.39 -6.38
C LEU A 153 -4.25 -23.42 -6.23
N LEU A 154 -4.99 -23.76 -7.29
CA LEU A 154 -6.02 -24.77 -7.26
C LEU A 154 -5.44 -26.15 -6.87
N PHE A 155 -4.31 -26.54 -7.43
CA PHE A 155 -3.62 -27.78 -7.06
C PHE A 155 -3.27 -27.80 -5.57
N LYS A 156 -2.79 -26.68 -5.03
CA LYS A 156 -2.52 -26.55 -3.59
C LYS A 156 -3.80 -26.70 -2.75
N MET A 157 -4.89 -26.10 -3.17
CA MET A 157 -6.19 -26.25 -2.45
C MET A 157 -6.66 -27.70 -2.45
N ARG A 158 -6.58 -28.39 -3.57
CA ARG A 158 -6.91 -29.83 -3.66
C ARG A 158 -6.03 -30.67 -2.74
N ARG A 159 -4.74 -30.38 -2.66
CA ARG A 159 -3.81 -31.10 -1.75
C ARG A 159 -4.14 -30.86 -0.29
N LEU A 160 -4.45 -29.61 0.09
CA LEU A 160 -4.88 -29.31 1.45
C LEU A 160 -6.22 -29.99 1.80
N ALA A 161 -7.15 -30.05 0.85
CA ALA A 161 -8.43 -30.75 1.04
C ALA A 161 -8.24 -32.25 1.28
N MET A 162 -7.38 -32.91 0.51
CA MET A 162 -7.03 -34.32 0.74
C MET A 162 -6.46 -34.54 2.14
N ASN A 163 -5.52 -33.68 2.57
CA ASN A 163 -4.92 -33.79 3.91
C ASN A 163 -5.96 -33.57 5.03
N SER A 164 -6.96 -32.71 4.81
CA SER A 164 -8.06 -32.50 5.76
C SER A 164 -9.02 -33.71 5.80
N ALA A 165 -9.31 -34.30 4.63
CA ALA A 165 -10.17 -35.47 4.50
C ALA A 165 -9.56 -36.70 5.22
N GLU A 166 -8.23 -36.88 5.15
CA GLU A 166 -7.51 -37.93 5.92
C GLU A 166 -7.71 -37.78 7.44
N GLN A 167 -8.02 -36.55 7.90
CA GLN A 167 -8.33 -36.25 9.30
C GLN A 167 -9.85 -36.26 9.60
N GLY A 168 -10.68 -36.67 8.64
CA GLY A 168 -12.14 -36.71 8.77
C GLY A 168 -12.79 -35.31 8.77
N LYS A 169 -12.14 -34.29 8.16
CA LYS A 169 -12.62 -32.90 8.11
C LYS A 169 -12.70 -32.40 6.66
N LYS A 170 -13.54 -31.41 6.44
CA LYS A 170 -13.53 -30.65 5.20
C LYS A 170 -12.60 -29.43 5.34
N LEU A 171 -11.88 -29.09 4.27
CA LEU A 171 -11.11 -27.86 4.19
C LEU A 171 -12.06 -26.67 4.04
N LYS A 172 -12.02 -25.73 4.95
CA LYS A 172 -12.86 -24.51 4.92
C LYS A 172 -12.16 -23.41 4.13
N ILE A 173 -12.70 -23.09 2.97
CA ILE A 173 -12.16 -22.04 2.09
C ILE A 173 -13.13 -20.86 2.01
N MET A 174 -12.60 -19.64 2.12
CA MET A 174 -13.29 -18.40 1.80
C MET A 174 -12.73 -17.82 0.51
N LEU A 175 -13.59 -17.51 -0.48
CA LEU A 175 -13.26 -16.65 -1.61
C LEU A 175 -13.75 -15.24 -1.31
N VAL A 176 -12.84 -14.28 -1.25
CA VAL A 176 -13.16 -12.85 -1.11
C VAL A 176 -12.94 -12.18 -2.46
N THR A 177 -14.02 -11.85 -3.15
CA THR A 177 -13.98 -11.29 -4.50
C THR A 177 -14.17 -9.77 -4.44
N ILE A 178 -13.17 -9.01 -4.89
CA ILE A 178 -13.12 -7.55 -4.77
C ILE A 178 -13.12 -6.92 -6.16
N SER A 179 -14.23 -6.31 -6.56
CA SER A 179 -14.34 -5.58 -7.82
C SER A 179 -15.46 -4.56 -7.76
N LYS A 180 -15.15 -3.26 -8.00
CA LYS A 180 -16.12 -2.18 -7.93
C LYS A 180 -17.28 -2.42 -8.90
N SER A 181 -17.00 -2.63 -10.17
CA SER A 181 -18.02 -2.89 -11.20
C SER A 181 -18.60 -4.31 -11.16
N GLY A 182 -17.91 -5.26 -10.50
CA GLY A 182 -18.25 -6.68 -10.58
C GLY A 182 -18.04 -7.33 -11.94
N THR A 183 -17.37 -6.63 -12.88
CA THR A 183 -17.20 -7.08 -14.28
C THR A 183 -15.74 -7.12 -14.74
N THR A 184 -14.79 -6.84 -13.85
CA THR A 184 -13.36 -6.85 -14.17
C THR A 184 -12.94 -8.24 -14.63
N LEU A 185 -12.43 -8.36 -15.85
CA LEU A 185 -12.18 -9.63 -16.53
C LEU A 185 -11.31 -10.58 -15.69
N GLU A 186 -10.17 -10.10 -15.19
CA GLU A 186 -9.22 -10.88 -14.42
C GLU A 186 -9.86 -11.45 -13.15
N THR A 187 -10.54 -10.59 -12.40
CA THR A 187 -11.20 -10.96 -11.14
C THR A 187 -12.34 -11.94 -11.36
N ILE A 188 -13.22 -11.69 -12.34
CA ILE A 188 -14.37 -12.55 -12.61
C ILE A 188 -13.95 -13.88 -13.21
N SER A 189 -12.94 -13.91 -14.08
CA SER A 189 -12.39 -15.15 -14.63
C SER A 189 -11.83 -16.03 -13.51
N ALA A 190 -11.00 -15.48 -12.62
CA ALA A 190 -10.46 -16.21 -11.49
C ALA A 190 -11.57 -16.67 -10.52
N PHE A 191 -12.52 -15.79 -10.19
CA PHE A 191 -13.65 -16.16 -9.34
C PHE A 191 -14.44 -17.34 -9.92
N THR A 192 -14.85 -17.25 -11.18
CA THR A 192 -15.61 -18.31 -11.85
C THR A 192 -14.82 -19.62 -11.87
N TYR A 193 -13.52 -19.53 -12.19
CA TYR A 193 -12.64 -20.69 -12.24
C TYR A 193 -12.49 -21.38 -10.89
N PHE A 194 -12.20 -20.63 -9.83
CA PHE A 194 -12.06 -21.21 -8.49
C PHE A 194 -13.37 -21.69 -7.93
N TYR A 195 -14.45 -20.94 -8.07
CA TYR A 195 -15.77 -21.32 -7.60
C TYR A 195 -16.23 -22.65 -8.23
N ASP A 196 -16.15 -22.78 -9.57
CA ASP A 196 -16.54 -23.99 -10.28
C ASP A 196 -15.73 -25.22 -9.82
N ASN A 197 -14.43 -25.07 -9.67
CA ASN A 197 -13.54 -26.19 -9.30
C ASN A 197 -13.61 -26.55 -7.81
N LEU A 198 -13.77 -25.58 -6.92
CA LEU A 198 -13.76 -25.82 -5.47
C LEU A 198 -15.13 -26.28 -4.96
N SER A 199 -16.25 -25.75 -5.50
CA SER A 199 -17.61 -26.11 -5.08
C SER A 199 -17.98 -27.55 -5.44
N LYS A 200 -17.34 -28.13 -6.44
CA LYS A 200 -17.53 -29.53 -6.86
C LYS A 200 -16.73 -30.53 -6.03
N ASN A 201 -15.81 -30.08 -5.19
CA ASN A 201 -14.97 -30.97 -4.36
C ASN A 201 -15.67 -31.27 -3.03
N ALA A 202 -15.99 -32.56 -2.81
CA ALA A 202 -16.71 -33.01 -1.61
C ALA A 202 -15.95 -32.75 -0.29
N ASP A 203 -14.62 -32.65 -0.34
CA ASP A 203 -13.74 -32.43 0.80
C ASP A 203 -13.53 -30.94 1.12
N ILE A 204 -14.22 -30.04 0.39
CA ILE A 204 -14.15 -28.59 0.60
C ILE A 204 -15.49 -28.08 1.12
N ASP A 205 -15.42 -27.22 2.12
CA ASP A 205 -16.49 -26.36 2.60
C ASP A 205 -16.20 -24.94 2.07
N LEU A 206 -16.83 -24.59 0.93
CA LEU A 206 -16.59 -23.34 0.23
C LEU A 206 -17.60 -22.28 0.65
N ASP A 207 -17.09 -21.13 1.05
CA ASP A 207 -17.85 -19.93 1.35
C ASP A 207 -17.35 -18.74 0.51
N CYS A 208 -18.18 -17.73 0.28
CA CYS A 208 -17.84 -16.60 -0.53
C CYS A 208 -18.25 -15.29 0.14
N THR A 209 -17.44 -14.25 -0.11
CA THR A 209 -17.72 -12.85 0.24
C THR A 209 -17.46 -11.99 -0.97
N VAL A 210 -18.31 -10.99 -1.18
CA VAL A 210 -18.09 -10.00 -2.22
C VAL A 210 -17.85 -8.62 -1.63
N VAL A 211 -16.90 -7.91 -2.23
CA VAL A 211 -16.63 -6.50 -1.96
C VAL A 211 -16.84 -5.76 -3.26
N THR A 212 -17.96 -5.03 -3.38
CA THR A 212 -18.41 -4.41 -4.62
C THR A 212 -19.23 -3.16 -4.32
N GLU A 213 -19.60 -2.38 -5.33
CA GLU A 213 -20.44 -1.20 -5.17
C GLU A 213 -21.88 -1.63 -4.86
N LEU A 214 -22.30 -1.48 -3.59
CA LEU A 214 -23.63 -1.93 -3.14
C LEU A 214 -24.76 -1.03 -3.61
N GLN A 215 -24.48 0.18 -4.08
CA GLN A 215 -25.46 1.13 -4.60
C GLN A 215 -25.70 0.96 -6.13
N ALA A 216 -24.90 0.12 -6.79
CA ALA A 216 -25.10 -0.15 -8.22
C ALA A 216 -26.45 -0.83 -8.48
N PRO A 217 -27.11 -0.51 -9.61
CA PRO A 217 -28.33 -1.23 -10.02
C PRO A 217 -28.07 -2.74 -10.11
N ILE A 218 -28.92 -3.53 -9.46
CA ILE A 218 -28.72 -4.98 -9.33
C ILE A 218 -28.58 -5.66 -10.68
N GLU A 219 -29.28 -5.19 -11.70
CA GLU A 219 -29.28 -5.74 -13.05
C GLU A 219 -27.89 -5.62 -13.73
N SER A 220 -27.10 -4.65 -13.34
CA SER A 220 -25.75 -4.41 -13.87
C SER A 220 -24.62 -4.86 -12.95
N ALA A 221 -24.94 -5.39 -11.76
CA ALA A 221 -24.00 -5.75 -10.70
C ALA A 221 -23.93 -7.27 -10.47
N PRO A 222 -23.21 -8.05 -11.30
CA PRO A 222 -23.25 -9.52 -11.25
C PRO A 222 -22.78 -10.10 -9.92
N LEU A 223 -21.79 -9.52 -9.26
CA LEU A 223 -21.35 -9.98 -7.93
C LEU A 223 -22.43 -9.76 -6.87
N LEU A 224 -23.18 -8.65 -6.97
CA LEU A 224 -24.27 -8.37 -6.06
C LEU A 224 -25.44 -9.33 -6.28
N GLN A 225 -25.78 -9.66 -7.54
CA GLN A 225 -26.76 -10.69 -7.87
C GLN A 225 -26.41 -12.05 -7.29
N LEU A 226 -25.13 -12.46 -7.39
CA LEU A 226 -24.67 -13.72 -6.82
C LEU A 226 -24.74 -13.71 -5.28
N ALA A 227 -24.33 -12.61 -4.66
CA ALA A 227 -24.38 -12.49 -3.22
C ALA A 227 -25.82 -12.56 -2.67
N GLU A 228 -26.79 -11.94 -3.36
CA GLU A 228 -28.20 -12.04 -3.00
C GLU A 228 -28.76 -13.45 -3.21
N LYS A 229 -28.43 -14.05 -4.36
CA LYS A 229 -28.89 -15.40 -4.71
C LYS A 229 -28.41 -16.47 -3.70
N PHE A 230 -27.18 -16.37 -3.25
CA PHE A 230 -26.55 -17.38 -2.39
C PHE A 230 -26.46 -16.98 -0.91
N GLY A 231 -26.89 -15.76 -0.55
CA GLY A 231 -26.81 -15.25 0.82
C GLY A 231 -25.39 -14.96 1.30
N TRP A 232 -24.49 -14.61 0.38
CA TRP A 232 -23.11 -14.28 0.74
C TRP A 232 -23.00 -12.91 1.41
N GLU A 233 -22.03 -12.79 2.31
CA GLU A 233 -21.73 -11.50 2.94
C GLU A 233 -21.19 -10.49 1.92
N ARG A 234 -21.58 -9.22 2.11
CA ARG A 234 -21.30 -8.12 1.18
C ARG A 234 -20.64 -6.97 1.90
N PHE A 235 -19.61 -6.39 1.31
CA PHE A 235 -18.95 -5.16 1.75
C PHE A 235 -18.93 -4.14 0.62
N ASP A 236 -18.88 -2.87 0.97
CA ASP A 236 -19.16 -1.77 0.04
C ASP A 236 -17.88 -1.13 -0.50
N ILE A 237 -17.81 -0.95 -1.81
CA ILE A 237 -16.85 -0.04 -2.44
C ILE A 237 -17.57 1.28 -2.67
N LYS A 238 -17.35 2.22 -1.76
CA LYS A 238 -18.01 3.51 -1.74
C LYS A 238 -17.76 4.33 -3.01
N GLU A 239 -18.80 5.01 -3.47
CA GLU A 239 -18.68 6.06 -4.47
C GLU A 239 -17.67 7.13 -4.01
N GLY A 240 -16.97 7.76 -4.95
CA GLY A 240 -15.96 8.78 -4.64
C GLY A 240 -14.64 8.22 -4.10
N ILE A 241 -14.48 6.89 -4.00
CA ILE A 241 -13.23 6.22 -3.65
C ILE A 241 -12.70 5.49 -4.90
N GLY A 242 -11.57 5.94 -5.43
CA GLY A 242 -10.86 5.23 -6.48
C GLY A 242 -10.16 3.99 -5.94
N GLY A 243 -10.03 2.92 -6.77
CA GLY A 243 -9.45 1.64 -6.36
C GLY A 243 -8.10 1.76 -5.67
N ARG A 244 -7.16 2.58 -6.20
CA ARG A 244 -5.83 2.80 -5.63
C ARG A 244 -5.82 3.47 -4.26
N PHE A 245 -6.92 4.12 -3.84
CA PHE A 245 -7.08 4.73 -2.52
C PHE A 245 -7.78 3.81 -1.51
N SER A 246 -8.40 2.71 -1.93
CA SER A 246 -9.37 1.95 -1.14
C SER A 246 -8.79 1.10 0.00
N ILE A 247 -7.48 1.14 0.22
CA ILE A 247 -6.80 0.38 1.28
C ILE A 247 -7.38 0.65 2.69
N MET A 248 -7.90 1.85 2.94
CA MET A 248 -8.48 2.27 4.23
C MET A 248 -10.02 2.15 4.27
N THR A 249 -10.63 1.43 3.35
CA THR A 249 -12.06 1.12 3.32
C THR A 249 -12.29 -0.37 3.17
N ASP A 250 -13.51 -0.84 3.09
CA ASP A 250 -13.84 -2.28 3.07
C ASP A 250 -12.93 -3.14 2.16
N PRO A 251 -12.54 -2.71 0.93
CA PRO A 251 -11.63 -3.48 0.09
C PRO A 251 -10.28 -3.84 0.73
N GLY A 252 -9.69 -2.91 1.48
CA GLY A 252 -8.43 -3.17 2.21
C GLY A 252 -8.68 -3.74 3.61
N LEU A 253 -9.65 -3.17 4.33
CA LEU A 253 -9.91 -3.53 5.73
C LEU A 253 -10.37 -4.98 5.89
N VAL A 254 -10.96 -5.61 4.86
CA VAL A 254 -11.30 -7.04 4.89
C VAL A 254 -10.05 -7.93 4.99
N THR A 255 -8.92 -7.50 4.43
CA THR A 255 -7.63 -8.20 4.61
C THR A 255 -7.09 -8.01 6.02
N MET A 256 -7.18 -6.79 6.60
CA MET A 256 -6.88 -6.57 8.01
C MET A 256 -7.72 -7.48 8.92
N ALA A 257 -9.01 -7.58 8.64
CA ALA A 257 -9.93 -8.45 9.37
C ALA A 257 -9.53 -9.94 9.30
N ALA A 258 -9.08 -10.41 8.12
CA ALA A 258 -8.61 -11.79 7.94
C ALA A 258 -7.28 -12.07 8.67
N LEU A 259 -6.40 -11.08 8.76
CA LEU A 259 -5.15 -11.13 9.51
C LEU A 259 -5.34 -11.00 11.03
N GLY A 260 -6.48 -10.46 11.46
CA GLY A 260 -6.72 -10.12 12.87
C GLY A 260 -6.01 -8.85 13.32
N GLY A 261 -5.65 -7.97 12.37
CA GLY A 261 -5.01 -6.68 12.64
C GLY A 261 -5.99 -5.67 13.26
N ASP A 262 -5.44 -4.66 13.91
CA ASP A 262 -6.20 -3.59 14.56
C ASP A 262 -6.59 -2.50 13.55
N ILE A 263 -7.84 -2.58 13.07
CA ILE A 263 -8.41 -1.67 12.09
C ILE A 263 -8.52 -0.24 12.64
N GLU A 264 -8.87 -0.09 13.92
CA GLU A 264 -9.04 1.22 14.54
C GLU A 264 -7.70 1.93 14.69
N GLU A 265 -6.65 1.21 15.09
CA GLU A 265 -5.29 1.74 15.16
C GLU A 265 -4.75 2.14 13.78
N PHE A 266 -5.03 1.35 12.74
CA PHE A 266 -4.65 1.69 11.36
C PHE A 266 -5.31 2.99 10.89
N LEU A 267 -6.62 3.12 11.07
CA LEU A 267 -7.35 4.33 10.73
C LEU A 267 -6.96 5.52 11.63
N ARG A 268 -6.63 5.27 12.92
CA ARG A 268 -6.16 6.29 13.84
C ARG A 268 -4.82 6.89 13.40
N GLY A 269 -3.88 6.07 12.97
CA GLY A 269 -2.58 6.54 12.44
C GLY A 269 -2.77 7.49 11.26
N ALA A 270 -3.59 7.08 10.28
CA ALA A 270 -3.92 7.91 9.13
C ALA A 270 -4.61 9.22 9.52
N ARG A 271 -5.59 9.15 10.45
CA ARG A 271 -6.30 10.33 10.94
C ARG A 271 -5.38 11.30 11.66
N ASP A 272 -4.52 10.82 12.54
CA ASP A 272 -3.62 11.66 13.32
C ASP A 272 -2.61 12.38 12.42
N MET A 273 -2.08 11.71 11.38
CA MET A 273 -1.25 12.34 10.35
C MET A 273 -2.05 13.37 9.53
N ASP A 274 -3.29 13.04 9.16
CA ASP A 274 -4.15 13.97 8.41
C ASP A 274 -4.48 15.22 9.22
N ILE A 275 -4.81 15.08 10.49
CA ILE A 275 -5.06 16.23 11.41
C ILE A 275 -3.79 17.08 11.53
N TYR A 276 -2.63 16.46 11.69
CA TYR A 276 -1.36 17.20 11.74
C TYR A 276 -1.15 18.00 10.45
N CYS A 277 -1.28 17.39 9.29
CA CYS A 277 -1.10 18.06 8.00
C CYS A 277 -2.13 19.17 7.74
N GLN A 278 -3.33 19.10 8.34
CA GLN A 278 -4.32 20.18 8.25
C GLN A 278 -3.98 21.41 9.11
N GLN A 279 -3.28 21.21 10.22
CA GLN A 279 -2.98 22.22 11.21
C GLN A 279 -1.57 22.81 11.08
N ALA A 280 -0.66 22.08 10.45
CA ALA A 280 0.73 22.48 10.33
C ALA A 280 0.89 23.71 9.43
N GLU A 281 1.81 24.58 9.80
CA GLU A 281 2.31 25.61 8.90
C GLU A 281 2.88 24.96 7.61
N LEU A 282 2.83 25.67 6.50
CA LEU A 282 3.23 25.11 5.19
C LEU A 282 4.64 24.49 5.20
N ALA A 283 5.57 25.11 5.93
CA ALA A 283 6.96 24.63 6.06
C ALA A 283 7.10 23.41 6.97
N GLU A 284 6.09 23.09 7.77
CA GLU A 284 6.06 21.96 8.70
C GLU A 284 5.13 20.83 8.23
N ASN A 285 4.45 21.01 7.10
CA ASN A 285 3.57 19.99 6.52
C ASN A 285 4.38 19.00 5.67
N PRO A 286 4.65 17.76 6.15
CA PRO A 286 5.53 16.83 5.45
C PRO A 286 4.94 16.36 4.11
N ALA A 287 3.62 16.22 4.00
CA ALA A 287 2.95 15.80 2.78
C ALA A 287 3.04 16.87 1.70
N LEU A 288 2.70 18.11 2.04
CA LEU A 288 2.75 19.26 1.13
C LEU A 288 4.19 19.53 0.69
N LEU A 289 5.13 19.57 1.64
CA LEU A 289 6.52 19.87 1.35
C LEU A 289 7.19 18.78 0.51
N ASN A 290 6.92 17.49 0.79
CA ASN A 290 7.41 16.40 -0.04
C ASN A 290 6.87 16.50 -1.48
N ALA A 291 5.59 16.83 -1.65
CA ALA A 291 5.00 17.03 -2.97
C ALA A 291 5.64 18.23 -3.71
N LEU A 292 5.84 19.33 -3.02
CA LEU A 292 6.46 20.55 -3.58
C LEU A 292 7.91 20.31 -4.00
N LEU A 293 8.73 19.69 -3.14
CA LEU A 293 10.13 19.37 -3.44
C LEU A 293 10.25 18.46 -4.67
N LYS A 294 9.38 17.46 -4.79
CA LYS A 294 9.34 16.55 -5.93
C LYS A 294 8.83 17.25 -7.20
N PHE A 295 7.87 18.17 -7.08
CA PHE A 295 7.43 19.00 -8.19
C PHE A 295 8.58 19.90 -8.70
N MET A 296 9.29 20.59 -7.80
CA MET A 296 10.44 21.42 -8.15
C MET A 296 11.59 20.62 -8.77
N ALA A 297 11.78 19.37 -8.30
CA ALA A 297 12.76 18.46 -8.89
C ALA A 297 12.34 18.03 -10.31
N TYR A 298 11.05 17.76 -10.53
CA TYR A 298 10.49 17.46 -11.85
C TYR A 298 10.71 18.60 -12.85
N GLU A 299 10.43 19.83 -12.46
CA GLU A 299 10.70 21.03 -13.28
C GLU A 299 12.19 21.19 -13.66
N ARG A 300 13.07 20.51 -12.95
CA ARG A 300 14.52 20.44 -13.22
C ARG A 300 14.93 19.13 -13.92
N GLY A 301 13.99 18.43 -14.53
CA GLY A 301 14.22 17.21 -15.29
C GLY A 301 14.46 15.95 -14.44
N ARG A 302 14.00 15.92 -13.18
CA ARG A 302 13.98 14.72 -12.34
C ARG A 302 12.59 14.08 -12.44
N ASP A 303 12.35 13.44 -13.56
CA ASP A 303 11.07 12.88 -13.97
C ASP A 303 10.85 11.41 -13.55
N ILE A 304 11.83 10.83 -12.84
CA ILE A 304 11.75 9.47 -12.28
C ILE A 304 11.75 9.56 -10.76
N GLU A 305 10.83 8.84 -10.13
CA GLU A 305 10.75 8.69 -8.67
C GLU A 305 10.96 7.24 -8.26
N VAL A 306 12.03 6.99 -7.51
CA VAL A 306 12.34 5.68 -6.93
C VAL A 306 11.84 5.67 -5.50
N PHE A 307 10.92 4.76 -5.16
CA PHE A 307 10.48 4.56 -3.77
C PHE A 307 11.13 3.30 -3.22
N MET A 308 12.01 3.48 -2.21
CA MET A 308 12.93 2.44 -1.71
C MET A 308 12.85 2.26 -0.19
N PRO A 309 11.89 1.46 0.32
CA PRO A 309 11.86 1.07 1.72
C PRO A 309 13.01 0.12 2.06
N TYR A 310 13.58 0.28 3.26
CA TYR A 310 14.57 -0.62 3.84
C TYR A 310 13.88 -1.61 4.79
N SER A 311 12.91 -2.32 4.25
CA SER A 311 12.22 -3.43 4.89
C SER A 311 11.56 -4.30 3.84
N MET A 312 11.80 -5.61 3.85
CA MET A 312 11.12 -6.55 2.96
C MET A 312 9.60 -6.56 3.16
N ARG A 313 9.13 -6.30 4.39
CA ARG A 313 7.69 -6.20 4.71
C ARG A 313 7.00 -5.00 4.04
N LEU A 314 7.78 -4.03 3.54
CA LEU A 314 7.27 -2.81 2.88
C LEU A 314 7.54 -2.79 1.36
N LYS A 315 8.01 -3.90 0.76
CA LYS A 315 8.22 -3.96 -0.69
C LYS A 315 6.92 -3.68 -1.45
N SER A 316 5.82 -4.31 -1.06
CA SER A 316 4.52 -4.10 -1.69
C SER A 316 3.96 -2.68 -1.50
N LEU A 317 4.41 -1.93 -0.50
CA LEU A 317 4.10 -0.51 -0.37
C LEU A 317 4.68 0.29 -1.56
N SER A 318 5.88 -0.06 -2.03
CA SER A 318 6.44 0.54 -3.25
C SER A 318 5.61 0.18 -4.48
N GLU A 319 5.15 -1.06 -4.58
CA GLU A 319 4.31 -1.53 -5.70
C GLU A 319 2.94 -0.80 -5.71
N TRP A 320 2.32 -0.65 -4.55
CA TRP A 320 1.09 0.13 -4.39
C TRP A 320 1.31 1.62 -4.73
N TYR A 321 2.44 2.19 -4.28
CA TYR A 321 2.80 3.58 -4.57
C TYR A 321 2.97 3.83 -6.06
N VAL A 322 3.46 2.86 -6.83
CA VAL A 322 3.55 2.95 -8.30
C VAL A 322 2.18 3.23 -8.91
N GLN A 323 1.16 2.46 -8.55
CA GLN A 323 -0.19 2.70 -9.05
C GLN A 323 -0.73 4.05 -8.55
N LEU A 324 -0.54 4.34 -7.25
CA LEU A 324 -1.01 5.59 -6.66
C LEU A 324 -0.44 6.81 -7.41
N LEU A 325 0.86 6.82 -7.68
CA LEU A 325 1.53 7.93 -8.36
C LEU A 325 1.16 8.00 -9.84
N ALA A 326 1.31 6.90 -10.57
CA ALA A 326 1.14 6.85 -12.02
C ALA A 326 -0.29 7.24 -12.46
N GLU A 327 -1.32 6.63 -11.87
CA GLU A 327 -2.71 6.92 -12.22
C GLU A 327 -3.18 8.30 -11.72
N SER A 328 -2.60 8.80 -10.61
CA SER A 328 -2.98 10.10 -10.06
C SER A 328 -2.36 11.25 -10.82
N LEU A 329 -1.08 11.15 -11.21
CA LEU A 329 -0.32 12.24 -11.81
C LEU A 329 -0.15 12.14 -13.32
N GLY A 330 -0.29 10.96 -13.94
CA GLY A 330 -0.21 10.78 -15.38
C GLY A 330 -1.38 11.47 -16.07
N LYS A 331 -1.16 12.70 -16.56
CA LYS A 331 -2.20 13.54 -17.19
C LYS A 331 -1.73 14.09 -18.52
N ARG A 332 -2.58 13.91 -19.55
CA ARG A 332 -2.33 14.50 -20.87
C ARG A 332 -2.45 16.03 -20.85
N CYS A 333 -3.47 16.54 -20.18
CA CYS A 333 -3.76 17.96 -20.15
C CYS A 333 -3.72 18.52 -18.74
N ASN A 334 -3.36 19.80 -18.62
CA ASN A 334 -3.54 20.58 -17.41
C ASN A 334 -5.03 20.97 -17.21
N ARG A 335 -5.33 21.72 -16.16
CA ARG A 335 -6.70 22.17 -15.85
C ARG A 335 -7.27 23.17 -16.84
N GLU A 336 -6.43 23.82 -17.61
CA GLU A 336 -6.79 24.77 -18.67
C GLU A 336 -7.07 24.07 -20.01
N GLY A 337 -6.79 22.75 -20.11
CA GLY A 337 -6.99 21.92 -21.32
C GLY A 337 -5.77 21.89 -22.23
N GLU A 338 -4.67 22.54 -21.84
CA GLU A 338 -3.44 22.50 -22.61
C GLU A 338 -2.73 21.16 -22.47
N THR A 339 -2.17 20.66 -23.58
CA THR A 339 -1.45 19.38 -23.59
C THR A 339 -0.09 19.52 -22.93
N VAL A 340 0.15 18.83 -21.83
CA VAL A 340 1.35 18.91 -21.00
C VAL A 340 2.08 17.55 -20.81
N TYR A 341 1.38 16.43 -20.97
CA TYR A 341 1.90 15.07 -20.68
C TYR A 341 2.63 14.99 -19.34
N TYR A 342 1.97 15.49 -18.29
CA TYR A 342 2.55 15.53 -16.94
C TYR A 342 2.53 14.14 -16.28
N GLY A 343 3.57 13.84 -15.49
CA GLY A 343 3.67 12.68 -14.64
C GLY A 343 5.11 12.21 -14.45
N ARG A 344 5.45 11.78 -13.24
CA ARG A 344 6.73 11.14 -12.95
C ARG A 344 6.61 9.63 -13.18
N THR A 345 7.70 9.02 -13.63
CA THR A 345 7.80 7.55 -13.77
C THR A 345 8.17 6.95 -12.42
N PRO A 346 7.30 6.20 -11.75
CA PRO A 346 7.64 5.54 -10.49
C PRO A 346 8.43 4.25 -10.71
N ILE A 347 9.41 4.00 -9.84
CA ILE A 347 10.21 2.78 -9.82
C ILE A 347 10.09 2.12 -8.44
N VAL A 348 9.85 0.80 -8.43
CA VAL A 348 9.89 -0.04 -7.24
C VAL A 348 11.34 -0.39 -6.92
N ALA A 349 11.72 -0.21 -5.65
CA ALA A 349 12.98 -0.69 -5.11
C ALA A 349 12.79 -1.15 -3.67
N VAL A 350 13.69 -1.99 -3.17
CA VAL A 350 13.79 -2.37 -1.76
C VAL A 350 15.25 -2.49 -1.33
N GLY A 351 15.65 -1.83 -0.26
CA GLY A 351 16.97 -1.99 0.33
C GLY A 351 17.02 -3.26 1.23
N THR A 352 18.13 -4.01 1.19
CA THR A 352 19.37 -3.79 0.42
C THR A 352 19.37 -4.45 -0.96
N THR A 353 18.35 -5.23 -1.29
CA THR A 353 18.27 -6.04 -2.51
C THR A 353 18.58 -5.19 -3.77
N ASP A 354 17.87 -4.08 -3.91
CA ASP A 354 18.01 -3.24 -5.10
C ASP A 354 19.21 -2.28 -5.05
N MET A 355 19.96 -2.23 -3.95
CA MET A 355 21.30 -1.65 -3.97
C MET A 355 22.21 -2.41 -4.94
N HIS A 356 22.05 -3.73 -5.03
CA HIS A 356 22.82 -4.56 -5.95
C HIS A 356 22.27 -4.59 -7.37
N ALA A 357 21.01 -4.19 -7.57
CA ALA A 357 20.37 -4.25 -8.88
C ALA A 357 20.26 -2.86 -9.56
N GLN A 358 20.00 -1.80 -8.81
CA GLN A 358 19.60 -0.51 -9.37
C GLN A 358 20.53 0.65 -8.99
N THR A 359 21.29 0.57 -7.88
CA THR A 359 22.03 1.72 -7.32
C THR A 359 23.10 2.22 -8.27
N GLN A 360 23.77 1.38 -9.04
CA GLN A 360 24.73 1.79 -10.07
C GLN A 360 24.09 2.82 -11.02
N GLN A 361 22.88 2.56 -11.49
CA GLN A 361 22.18 3.47 -12.39
C GLN A 361 21.65 4.71 -11.68
N HIS A 362 21.35 4.62 -10.40
CA HIS A 362 20.96 5.79 -9.58
C HIS A 362 22.17 6.71 -9.36
N GLN A 363 23.37 6.13 -9.15
CA GLN A 363 24.61 6.84 -8.88
C GLN A 363 25.23 7.44 -10.14
N ASP A 364 25.48 6.62 -11.17
CA ASP A 364 26.27 7.01 -12.35
C ASP A 364 25.42 7.31 -13.60
N GLY A 365 24.12 6.93 -13.57
CA GLY A 365 23.21 7.19 -14.68
C GLY A 365 22.78 8.66 -14.74
N ARG A 366 21.85 8.97 -15.68
CA ARG A 366 21.34 10.32 -15.86
C ARG A 366 20.82 10.95 -14.58
N LEU A 367 21.05 12.26 -14.39
CA LEU A 367 20.54 13.07 -13.28
C LEU A 367 19.04 13.35 -13.44
N ASN A 368 18.21 12.32 -13.51
CA ASN A 368 16.77 12.45 -13.73
C ASN A 368 15.92 11.74 -12.66
N LYS A 369 16.51 11.42 -11.52
CA LYS A 369 15.82 10.68 -10.46
C LYS A 369 15.74 11.45 -9.15
N VAL A 370 14.68 11.16 -8.39
CA VAL A 370 14.57 11.42 -6.95
C VAL A 370 14.40 10.07 -6.26
N VAL A 371 15.22 9.80 -5.24
CA VAL A 371 15.09 8.57 -4.45
C VAL A 371 14.41 8.89 -3.12
N GLN A 372 13.25 8.31 -2.90
CA GLN A 372 12.54 8.40 -1.64
C GLN A 372 12.81 7.16 -0.81
N PHE A 373 13.61 7.31 0.23
CA PHE A 373 13.85 6.26 1.21
C PHE A 373 12.74 6.18 2.25
N LEU A 374 12.50 4.97 2.75
CA LEU A 374 11.65 4.70 3.91
C LEU A 374 12.39 3.78 4.87
N GLU A 375 12.62 4.26 6.08
CA GLU A 375 13.27 3.55 7.18
C GLU A 375 12.23 3.10 8.22
N VAL A 376 12.41 1.92 8.79
CA VAL A 376 11.79 1.50 10.06
C VAL A 376 12.90 1.56 11.12
N ALA A 377 12.81 2.52 12.06
CA ALA A 377 13.87 2.81 13.01
C ALA A 377 14.09 1.65 14.00
N ASN A 378 13.01 1.05 14.48
CA ASN A 378 13.04 -0.13 15.35
C ASN A 378 12.34 -1.30 14.64
N PRO A 379 13.06 -2.31 14.17
CA PRO A 379 12.49 -3.50 13.51
C PRO A 379 11.78 -4.46 14.47
N GLU A 380 11.87 -4.22 15.79
CA GLU A 380 11.28 -5.03 16.89
C GLU A 380 11.86 -6.46 17.02
N GLU A 381 12.77 -6.85 16.14
CA GLU A 381 13.48 -8.14 16.19
C GLU A 381 14.97 -7.94 16.00
N GLU A 382 15.75 -8.75 16.70
CA GLU A 382 17.20 -8.79 16.60
C GLU A 382 17.67 -10.04 15.88
N ALA A 383 18.71 -9.91 15.07
CA ALA A 383 19.40 -11.03 14.44
C ALA A 383 20.91 -10.82 14.57
N ILE A 384 21.46 -11.36 15.64
CA ILE A 384 22.89 -11.27 15.95
C ILE A 384 23.63 -12.40 15.26
N LEU A 385 24.66 -12.07 14.52
CA LEU A 385 25.53 -13.05 13.86
C LEU A 385 26.56 -13.58 14.84
N HIS A 386 26.84 -14.87 14.76
CA HIS A 386 27.91 -15.53 15.44
C HIS A 386 28.81 -16.20 14.41
N ASN A 387 30.14 -16.21 14.65
CA ASN A 387 31.06 -16.89 13.76
C ASN A 387 31.10 -18.41 14.04
N PRO A 388 30.48 -19.28 13.21
CA PRO A 388 30.55 -20.72 13.39
C PRO A 388 31.83 -21.36 12.78
N PHE A 389 32.72 -20.54 12.20
CA PHE A 389 33.89 -20.97 11.44
C PHE A 389 35.18 -20.43 12.06
N ALA A 390 35.47 -20.84 13.30
CA ALA A 390 36.60 -20.34 14.09
C ALA A 390 37.98 -20.44 13.38
N ASP A 391 38.14 -21.41 12.46
CA ASP A 391 39.39 -21.62 11.72
C ASP A 391 39.50 -20.76 10.45
N VAL A 392 38.48 -19.91 10.14
CA VAL A 392 38.48 -19.04 8.98
C VAL A 392 38.36 -17.58 9.39
N PRO A 393 39.46 -16.84 9.55
CA PRO A 393 39.49 -15.48 10.09
C PRO A 393 38.62 -14.46 9.36
N PHE A 394 38.25 -14.73 8.10
CA PHE A 394 37.35 -13.87 7.34
C PHE A 394 36.01 -13.64 8.04
N PHE A 395 35.53 -14.62 8.81
CA PHE A 395 34.23 -14.55 9.47
C PHE A 395 34.28 -13.85 10.84
N ASP A 396 35.44 -13.59 11.40
CA ASP A 396 35.58 -12.93 12.71
C ASP A 396 34.92 -11.54 12.75
N LYS A 397 34.95 -10.82 11.64
CA LYS A 397 34.33 -9.49 11.49
C LYS A 397 32.80 -9.50 11.61
N TYR A 398 32.16 -10.66 11.52
CA TYR A 398 30.70 -10.82 11.64
C TYR A 398 30.28 -11.16 13.08
N GLU A 399 31.22 -11.56 13.95
CA GLU A 399 30.89 -11.88 15.34
C GLU A 399 30.26 -10.69 16.05
N GLY A 400 29.09 -10.87 16.64
CA GLY A 400 28.33 -9.84 17.32
C GLY A 400 27.68 -8.79 16.42
N MET A 401 27.73 -8.95 15.09
CA MET A 401 27.07 -8.03 14.15
C MET A 401 25.54 -8.20 14.24
N ASP A 402 24.83 -7.12 14.45
CA ASP A 402 23.38 -7.06 14.37
C ASP A 402 22.94 -6.72 12.94
N MET A 403 22.13 -7.58 12.32
CA MET A 403 21.64 -7.38 10.95
C MET A 403 20.79 -6.10 10.79
N ALA A 404 20.05 -5.68 11.83
CA ALA A 404 19.29 -4.43 11.80
C ALA A 404 20.22 -3.20 11.73
N LYS A 405 21.31 -3.20 12.50
CA LYS A 405 22.34 -2.15 12.43
C LYS A 405 23.06 -2.15 11.07
N ALA A 406 23.33 -3.33 10.52
CA ALA A 406 23.93 -3.45 9.20
C ALA A 406 22.99 -2.90 8.09
N LEU A 407 21.68 -3.19 8.16
CA LEU A 407 20.66 -2.65 7.25
C LEU A 407 20.61 -1.11 7.32
N LYS A 408 20.63 -0.55 8.51
CA LYS A 408 20.66 0.91 8.71
C LYS A 408 21.97 1.53 8.19
N ALA A 409 23.10 0.89 8.42
CA ALA A 409 24.37 1.35 7.88
C ALA A 409 24.38 1.36 6.34
N ALA A 410 23.78 0.35 5.71
CA ALA A 410 23.62 0.28 4.26
C ALA A 410 22.73 1.40 3.73
N LEU A 411 21.61 1.70 4.41
CA LEU A 411 20.75 2.85 4.08
C LEU A 411 21.55 4.16 4.12
N ASN A 412 22.22 4.42 5.23
CA ASN A 412 22.99 5.66 5.42
C ASN A 412 24.12 5.79 4.39
N ALA A 413 24.79 4.69 4.04
CA ALA A 413 25.84 4.68 3.03
C ALA A 413 25.29 4.98 1.62
N ASN A 414 24.16 4.37 1.26
CA ASN A 414 23.49 4.64 -0.04
C ASN A 414 23.04 6.11 -0.13
N GLU A 415 22.45 6.62 0.93
CA GLU A 415 21.99 8.01 1.02
C GLU A 415 23.18 8.99 0.90
N ALA A 416 24.28 8.73 1.61
CA ALA A 416 25.48 9.54 1.58
C ALA A 416 26.17 9.53 0.20
N ALA A 417 26.27 8.38 -0.45
CA ALA A 417 26.83 8.23 -1.78
C ALA A 417 26.02 9.03 -2.82
N LEU A 418 24.70 8.86 -2.85
CA LEU A 418 23.83 9.62 -3.74
C LEU A 418 23.94 11.13 -3.52
N THR A 419 23.99 11.56 -2.25
CA THR A 419 24.11 12.96 -1.87
C THR A 419 25.45 13.57 -2.32
N GLY A 420 26.54 12.81 -2.19
CA GLY A 420 27.88 13.19 -2.64
C GLY A 420 27.94 13.56 -4.12
N ASP A 421 27.15 12.88 -4.95
CA ASP A 421 27.05 13.13 -6.40
C ASP A 421 25.83 13.98 -6.80
N ASN A 422 25.34 14.79 -5.86
CA ASN A 422 24.20 15.69 -6.09
C ASN A 422 22.91 14.99 -6.58
N ARG A 423 22.72 13.71 -6.22
CA ARG A 423 21.49 12.96 -6.49
C ARG A 423 20.44 13.32 -5.46
N TYR A 424 19.26 13.70 -5.91
CA TYR A 424 18.15 14.10 -5.05
C TYR A 424 17.62 12.88 -4.29
N ASN A 425 17.61 12.98 -2.97
CA ASN A 425 16.99 11.96 -2.13
C ASN A 425 16.40 12.59 -0.86
N ALA A 426 15.40 11.91 -0.31
CA ALA A 426 14.75 12.26 0.96
C ALA A 426 14.37 10.97 1.70
N ARG A 427 14.16 11.06 3.01
CA ARG A 427 13.84 9.90 3.83
C ARG A 427 12.65 10.16 4.74
N PHE A 428 11.71 9.20 4.76
CA PHE A 428 10.78 9.04 5.85
C PHE A 428 11.32 7.99 6.82
N THR A 429 11.19 8.25 8.12
CA THR A 429 11.53 7.29 9.17
C THR A 429 10.31 7.02 10.02
N LEU A 430 9.84 5.78 10.03
CA LEU A 430 8.81 5.30 10.94
C LEU A 430 9.48 4.83 12.23
N PRO A 431 8.94 5.15 13.41
CA PRO A 431 9.47 4.64 14.69
C PRO A 431 9.49 3.11 14.73
N LYS A 432 8.45 2.46 14.24
CA LYS A 432 8.31 1.00 14.10
C LYS A 432 7.26 0.66 13.03
N LEU A 433 7.10 -0.61 12.68
CA LEU A 433 6.09 -1.07 11.73
C LEU A 433 4.95 -1.78 12.47
N ASN A 434 3.87 -1.06 12.70
CA ASN A 434 2.61 -1.58 13.20
C ASN A 434 1.43 -0.89 12.48
N GLU A 435 0.20 -1.20 12.86
CA GLU A 435 -1.01 -0.69 12.24
C GLU A 435 -1.04 0.84 12.27
N TYR A 436 -0.75 1.46 13.41
CA TYR A 436 -0.73 2.91 13.55
C TYR A 436 0.26 3.60 12.61
N TYR A 437 1.50 3.13 12.56
CA TYR A 437 2.52 3.78 11.74
C TYR A 437 2.40 3.47 10.26
N LEU A 438 1.76 2.37 9.88
CA LEU A 438 1.45 2.10 8.48
C LEU A 438 0.28 2.98 8.00
N GLY A 439 -0.72 3.21 8.83
CA GLY A 439 -1.83 4.13 8.56
C GLY A 439 -1.38 5.58 8.45
#